data_d184e0cc383719ec69fb46cc5051f431
#
_entry.id   d184e0cc383719ec69fb46cc5051f431
#
_cell.length_a   1.000
_cell.length_b   1.000
_cell.length_c   1.000
_cell.angle_alpha   90.00
_cell.angle_beta   90.00
_cell.angle_gamma   90.00
#
_symmetry.space_group_name_H-M   'P 1'
#
loop_
_entity.id
_entity.type
_entity.pdbx_description
1 polymer ?
#
loop_
_entity_poly.entity_id
_entity_poly.type
_entity_poly.pdbx_seq_one_letter_code
_entity_poly.pdbx_strand_id
1 'polypeptide(L)'
;MKKNTGIWIDHKKAILVSIQGDQTVVGHLESGAESHLKPSGGWKASGTSVAQAVSNEHTVEERLKHQYRAFYQAVIKRLGDSDHIAIFGAGEAKVELAKEIAKTSELHKKVTAVETCERLTENQFVAKVKAFAFA
;
A
#
# COMPACT_ATOMS: atom_id res chain seq x y z
N MET A 1 23.53 -9.12 -8.07
CA MET A 1 23.18 -9.00 -6.66
C MET A 1 21.71 -9.08 -6.48
N LYS A 2 21.29 -9.70 -5.39
CA LYS A 2 19.86 -9.81 -5.12
C LYS A 2 19.30 -8.50 -4.62
N LYS A 3 18.10 -8.21 -5.05
CA LYS A 3 17.41 -7.00 -4.60
C LYS A 3 16.35 -7.39 -3.58
N ASN A 4 16.48 -6.87 -2.39
CA ASN A 4 15.53 -7.12 -1.31
C ASN A 4 14.70 -5.87 -1.08
N THR A 5 13.39 -5.99 -1.06
CA THR A 5 12.51 -4.85 -0.91
C THR A 5 11.58 -5.04 0.29
N GLY A 6 11.57 -4.05 1.17
CA GLY A 6 10.62 -3.98 2.26
C GLY A 6 9.58 -2.92 1.95
N ILE A 7 8.33 -3.21 2.29
CA ILE A 7 7.24 -2.27 2.07
C ILE A 7 6.51 -2.06 3.39
N TRP A 8 6.32 -0.81 3.79
CA TRP A 8 5.38 -0.50 4.85
C TRP A 8 4.16 0.12 4.18
N ILE A 9 2.97 -0.43 4.43
CA ILE A 9 1.78 0.01 3.72
C ILE A 9 0.57 0.13 4.64
N ASP A 10 -0.21 1.16 4.41
CA ASP A 10 -1.55 1.29 4.98
C ASP A 10 -2.48 1.75 3.85
N HIS A 11 -3.71 2.08 4.16
CA HIS A 11 -4.66 2.48 3.11
C HIS A 11 -4.39 3.87 2.55
N LYS A 12 -3.48 4.62 3.13
CA LYS A 12 -3.15 5.97 2.66
C LYS A 12 -1.86 6.02 1.88
N LYS A 13 -0.87 5.27 2.28
CA LYS A 13 0.46 5.38 1.67
C LYS A 13 1.27 4.10 1.81
N ALA A 14 2.30 4.04 1.04
CA ALA A 14 3.29 2.97 1.12
C ALA A 14 4.69 3.57 1.05
N ILE A 15 5.60 2.99 1.81
CA ILE A 15 7.01 3.32 1.77
C ILE A 15 7.72 2.06 1.28
N LEU A 16 8.51 2.19 0.22
CA LEU A 16 9.24 1.06 -0.33
C LEU A 16 10.72 1.31 -0.14
N VAL A 17 11.41 0.36 0.44
CA VAL A 17 12.86 0.43 0.62
C VAL A 17 13.47 -0.76 -0.09
N SER A 18 14.26 -0.49 -1.10
CA SER A 18 14.93 -1.54 -1.88
C SER A 18 16.41 -1.50 -1.59
N ILE A 19 16.98 -2.64 -1.29
CA ILE A 19 18.40 -2.76 -0.99
C ILE A 19 19.03 -3.72 -1.97
N GLN A 20 20.05 -3.25 -2.68
CA GLN A 20 20.77 -4.09 -3.62
C GLN A 20 22.26 -3.78 -3.43
N GLY A 21 22.98 -4.69 -2.82
CA GLY A 21 24.36 -4.45 -2.46
C GLY A 21 24.47 -3.31 -1.47
N ASP A 22 25.23 -2.30 -1.83
CA ASP A 22 25.40 -1.14 -0.98
C ASP A 22 24.39 -0.04 -1.26
N GLN A 23 23.55 -0.24 -2.26
CA GLN A 23 22.58 0.78 -2.66
C GLN A 23 21.25 0.61 -1.94
N THR A 24 20.73 1.71 -1.45
CA THR A 24 19.40 1.73 -0.82
C THR A 24 18.57 2.79 -1.55
N VAL A 25 17.42 2.39 -2.04
CA VAL A 25 16.51 3.29 -2.74
C VAL A 25 15.21 3.34 -1.97
N VAL A 26 14.72 4.52 -1.68
CA VAL A 26 13.46 4.70 -0.95
C VAL A 26 12.44 5.34 -1.89
N GLY A 27 11.26 4.77 -1.93
CA GLY A 27 10.17 5.31 -2.71
C GLY A 27 8.92 5.47 -1.87
N HIS A 28 8.05 6.35 -2.29
CA HIS A 28 6.79 6.59 -1.62
C HIS A 28 5.67 6.57 -2.64
N LEU A 29 4.52 6.04 -2.23
CA LEU A 29 3.31 6.07 -3.02
C LEU A 29 2.15 6.44 -2.11
N GLU A 30 1.18 7.16 -2.65
CA GLU A 30 -0.01 7.50 -1.90
C GLU A 30 -1.22 6.97 -2.63
N SER A 31 -2.20 6.48 -1.89
CA SER A 31 -3.39 5.92 -2.51
C SER A 31 -4.34 7.01 -3.02
N GLY A 32 -4.36 8.14 -2.38
CA GLY A 32 -5.32 9.19 -2.72
C GLY A 32 -6.75 8.88 -2.34
N ALA A 33 -7.02 7.68 -1.90
CA ALA A 33 -8.39 7.25 -1.67
C ALA A 33 -9.13 8.10 -0.65
N GLU A 34 -8.47 8.40 0.45
CA GLU A 34 -9.14 9.20 1.44
C GLU A 34 -9.34 10.63 1.01
N SER A 35 -8.46 11.16 0.23
CA SER A 35 -8.62 12.51 -0.26
C SER A 35 -9.87 12.64 -1.10
N HIS A 36 -10.17 11.63 -1.84
CA HIS A 36 -11.38 11.67 -2.64
C HIS A 36 -12.63 11.60 -1.80
N LEU A 37 -12.53 11.01 -0.65
CA LEU A 37 -13.69 10.88 0.15
C LEU A 37 -13.89 12.02 1.10
N LYS A 38 -12.92 12.84 1.31
CA LYS A 38 -13.12 13.93 2.15
C LYS A 38 -14.03 14.87 1.52
N PRO A 39 -15.12 15.05 1.98
CA PRO A 39 -16.09 15.81 1.38
C PRO A 39 -15.70 17.15 1.63
N SER A 40 -15.31 17.78 0.82
CA SER A 40 -14.97 19.00 0.98
C SER A 40 -16.15 19.65 1.16
N GLY A 41 -16.32 20.04 2.06
CA GLY A 41 -17.26 20.75 2.37
C GLY A 41 -18.37 20.90 1.67
N GLY A 42 -18.23 21.02 0.76
CA GLY A 42 -19.25 21.35 0.13
C GLY A 42 -20.41 20.74 0.38
N TRP A 43 -20.27 19.83 0.45
CA TRP A 43 -21.31 19.15 0.37
C TRP A 43 -22.27 19.38 1.21
N LYS A 44 -21.98 19.96 1.91
CA LYS A 44 -22.83 20.12 2.77
C LYS A 44 -23.97 20.60 2.31
N ALA A 45 -23.98 20.93 1.38
CA ALA A 45 -24.97 21.46 0.99
C ALA A 45 -26.03 20.74 0.76
N SER A 46 -26.53 20.35 1.13
CA SER A 46 -27.47 19.89 0.59
C SER A 46 -28.23 18.99 1.17
N GLY A 47 -29.16 19.43 1.58
CA GLY A 47 -30.13 18.69 1.99
C GLY A 47 -30.59 17.70 1.04
N THR A 48 -30.53 18.03 -0.11
CA THR A 48 -31.01 17.10 -1.09
C THR A 48 -30.17 15.91 -1.16
N SER A 49 -29.04 16.02 -0.65
CA SER A 49 -28.21 14.92 -0.84
C SER A 49 -28.39 13.84 0.15
N VAL A 50 -29.27 13.97 1.05
CA VAL A 50 -29.46 12.91 2.01
C VAL A 50 -29.89 11.63 1.32
N ALA A 51 -30.87 11.70 0.47
CA ALA A 51 -31.31 10.52 -0.23
C ALA A 51 -30.24 10.01 -1.18
N GLN A 52 -29.52 10.91 -1.75
CA GLN A 52 -28.47 10.50 -2.65
C GLN A 52 -27.32 9.87 -1.91
N ALA A 53 -27.11 10.30 -0.68
CA ALA A 53 -26.03 9.72 0.09
C ALA A 53 -26.27 8.24 0.33
N VAL A 54 -27.49 7.85 0.51
CA VAL A 54 -27.77 6.44 0.72
C VAL A 54 -27.47 5.62 -0.51
N SER A 55 -27.85 6.09 -1.67
CA SER A 55 -27.53 5.34 -2.86
C SER A 55 -26.08 5.51 -3.26
N ASN A 56 -25.43 6.58 -2.84
CA ASN A 56 -24.04 6.78 -3.17
C ASN A 56 -23.08 5.99 -2.29
N GLU A 57 -23.53 5.51 -1.14
CA GLU A 57 -22.67 4.72 -0.30
C GLU A 57 -22.08 3.55 -1.03
N HIS A 58 -22.90 2.84 -1.75
CA HIS A 58 -22.44 1.66 -2.48
C HIS A 58 -21.43 2.06 -3.57
N THR A 59 -21.70 3.18 -4.25
CA THR A 59 -20.80 3.67 -5.28
C THR A 59 -19.47 4.11 -4.67
N VAL A 60 -19.51 4.73 -3.49
CA VAL A 60 -18.31 5.16 -2.81
C VAL A 60 -17.47 3.95 -2.40
N GLU A 61 -18.10 2.90 -1.89
CA GLU A 61 -17.38 1.70 -1.52
C GLU A 61 -16.71 1.06 -2.72
N GLU A 62 -17.40 0.99 -3.85
CA GLU A 62 -16.80 0.43 -5.03
C GLU A 62 -15.65 1.27 -5.54
N ARG A 63 -15.81 2.59 -5.47
CA ARG A 63 -14.76 3.50 -5.88
C ARG A 63 -13.52 3.33 -5.01
N LEU A 64 -13.72 3.13 -3.69
CA LEU A 64 -12.61 2.88 -2.80
C LEU A 64 -11.90 1.59 -3.15
N LYS A 65 -12.65 0.54 -3.43
CA LYS A 65 -12.03 -0.73 -3.81
C LYS A 65 -11.19 -0.57 -5.06
N HIS A 66 -11.68 0.18 -6.04
CA HIS A 66 -10.92 0.42 -7.25
C HIS A 66 -9.67 1.25 -6.99
N GLN A 67 -9.77 2.24 -6.11
CA GLN A 67 -8.62 3.07 -5.79
C GLN A 67 -7.58 2.28 -5.03
N TYR A 68 -7.98 1.44 -4.10
CA TYR A 68 -7.04 0.60 -3.38
C TYR A 68 -6.39 -0.40 -4.33
N ARG A 69 -7.15 -0.99 -5.23
CA ARG A 69 -6.57 -1.92 -6.19
C ARG A 69 -5.55 -1.23 -7.08
N ALA A 70 -5.88 -0.04 -7.57
CA ALA A 70 -4.96 0.73 -8.40
C ALA A 70 -3.68 1.07 -7.62
N PHE A 71 -3.83 1.40 -6.34
CA PHE A 71 -2.71 1.68 -5.46
C PHE A 71 -1.83 0.43 -5.31
N TYR A 72 -2.43 -0.72 -5.04
CA TYR A 72 -1.67 -1.97 -4.89
C TYR A 72 -0.98 -2.34 -6.20
N GLN A 73 -1.63 -2.15 -7.33
CA GLN A 73 -1.02 -2.42 -8.61
C GLN A 73 0.18 -1.49 -8.88
N ALA A 74 0.09 -0.24 -8.45
CA ALA A 74 1.20 0.70 -8.57
C ALA A 74 2.39 0.26 -7.70
N VAL A 75 2.10 -0.25 -6.49
CA VAL A 75 3.13 -0.79 -5.62
C VAL A 75 3.77 -2.02 -6.28
N ILE A 76 2.95 -2.92 -6.81
CA ILE A 76 3.44 -4.13 -7.45
C ILE A 76 4.37 -3.82 -8.62
N LYS A 77 4.04 -2.80 -9.40
CA LYS A 77 4.91 -2.39 -10.49
C LYS A 77 6.29 -1.99 -10.00
N ARG A 78 6.36 -1.37 -8.85
CA ARG A 78 7.65 -0.97 -8.30
C ARG A 78 8.45 -2.12 -7.74
N LEU A 79 7.82 -3.28 -7.54
CA LEU A 79 8.49 -4.45 -7.01
C LEU A 79 9.05 -5.35 -8.10
N GLY A 80 8.83 -5.01 -9.36
CA GLY A 80 9.01 -5.94 -10.49
C GLY A 80 10.32 -6.70 -10.55
N ASP A 81 11.42 -6.10 -10.15
CA ASP A 81 12.71 -6.78 -10.20
C ASP A 81 13.23 -7.20 -8.82
N SER A 82 12.37 -7.22 -7.81
CA SER A 82 12.78 -7.65 -6.49
C SER A 82 12.96 -9.16 -6.42
N ASP A 83 13.96 -9.60 -5.69
CA ASP A 83 14.20 -11.03 -5.48
C ASP A 83 13.51 -11.52 -4.22
N HIS A 84 13.43 -10.68 -3.19
CA HIS A 84 12.74 -11.00 -1.95
C HIS A 84 11.94 -9.79 -1.52
N ILE A 85 10.74 -10.02 -1.02
CA ILE A 85 9.82 -8.96 -0.63
C ILE A 85 9.30 -9.23 0.78
N ALA A 86 9.35 -8.21 1.64
CA ALA A 86 8.74 -8.29 2.96
C ALA A 86 7.71 -7.17 3.07
N ILE A 87 6.52 -7.48 3.55
CA ILE A 87 5.43 -6.53 3.63
C ILE A 87 5.09 -6.28 5.09
N PHE A 88 5.03 -5.03 5.46
CA PHE A 88 4.75 -4.61 6.84
C PHE A 88 3.61 -3.61 6.87
N GLY A 89 2.91 -3.54 7.97
CA GLY A 89 1.87 -2.54 8.13
C GLY A 89 1.09 -2.72 9.40
N ALA A 90 0.37 -1.68 9.80
CA ALA A 90 -0.40 -1.71 11.03
C ALA A 90 -1.79 -2.30 10.86
N GLY A 91 -2.36 -2.22 9.69
CA GLY A 91 -3.74 -2.64 9.46
C GLY A 91 -3.87 -3.72 8.41
N GLU A 92 -4.98 -3.71 7.73
CA GLU A 92 -5.30 -4.75 6.75
C GLU A 92 -4.66 -4.56 5.37
N ALA A 93 -4.17 -3.36 5.09
CA ALA A 93 -3.63 -3.09 3.76
C ALA A 93 -2.51 -4.05 3.38
N LYS A 94 -1.68 -4.47 4.33
CA LYS A 94 -0.59 -5.41 4.06
C LYS A 94 -1.14 -6.75 3.56
N VAL A 95 -2.24 -7.20 4.14
CA VAL A 95 -2.86 -8.46 3.72
C VAL A 95 -3.52 -8.30 2.37
N GLU A 96 -4.17 -7.17 2.15
CA GLU A 96 -4.81 -6.87 0.88
C GLU A 96 -3.78 -6.80 -0.25
N LEU A 97 -2.64 -6.17 0.01
CA LEU A 97 -1.57 -6.11 -0.96
C LEU A 97 -1.04 -7.51 -1.27
N ALA A 98 -0.83 -8.33 -0.25
CA ALA A 98 -0.34 -9.69 -0.46
C ALA A 98 -1.32 -10.50 -1.30
N LYS A 99 -2.61 -10.33 -1.06
CA LYS A 99 -3.63 -11.02 -1.86
C LYS A 99 -3.63 -10.54 -3.31
N GLU A 100 -3.45 -9.25 -3.51
CA GLU A 100 -3.40 -8.71 -4.85
C GLU A 100 -2.17 -9.22 -5.61
N ILE A 101 -1.05 -9.30 -4.95
CA ILE A 101 0.16 -9.87 -5.54
C ILE A 101 -0.10 -11.32 -5.95
N ALA A 102 -0.76 -12.09 -5.09
CA ALA A 102 -1.04 -13.49 -5.37
C ALA A 102 -1.97 -13.67 -6.57
N LYS A 103 -2.88 -12.72 -6.78
CA LYS A 103 -3.82 -12.82 -7.88
C LYS A 103 -3.25 -12.36 -9.21
N THR A 104 -2.39 -11.37 -9.20
CA THR A 104 -2.03 -10.68 -10.44
C THR A 104 -0.56 -10.73 -10.79
N SER A 105 0.27 -11.36 -9.99
CA SER A 105 1.71 -11.30 -10.21
C SER A 105 2.40 -12.60 -9.80
N GLU A 106 3.47 -12.91 -10.51
CA GLU A 106 4.31 -14.04 -10.13
C GLU A 106 5.16 -13.69 -8.91
N LEU A 107 5.14 -12.43 -8.50
CA LEU A 107 5.96 -11.99 -7.36
C LEU A 107 5.54 -12.62 -6.06
N HIS A 108 4.37 -13.26 -6.00
CA HIS A 108 3.94 -13.93 -4.77
C HIS A 108 4.96 -14.97 -4.30
N LYS A 109 5.71 -15.54 -5.23
CA LYS A 109 6.74 -16.52 -4.89
C LYS A 109 7.92 -15.87 -4.18
N LYS A 110 8.05 -14.56 -4.28
CA LYS A 110 9.16 -13.82 -3.70
C LYS A 110 8.79 -13.13 -2.39
N VAL A 111 7.52 -13.19 -2.00
CA VAL A 111 7.10 -12.60 -0.73
C VAL A 111 7.53 -13.52 0.39
N THR A 112 8.45 -13.04 1.23
CA THR A 112 9.01 -13.86 2.31
C THR A 112 8.30 -13.63 3.63
N ALA A 113 7.66 -12.51 3.82
CA ALA A 113 7.00 -12.20 5.08
C ALA A 113 5.90 -11.16 4.90
N VAL A 114 4.85 -11.29 5.70
CA VAL A 114 3.82 -10.27 5.82
C VAL A 114 3.62 -10.11 7.33
N GLU A 115 4.05 -8.98 7.86
CA GLU A 115 4.09 -8.79 9.32
C GLU A 115 3.42 -7.52 9.77
N THR A 116 2.83 -7.56 10.95
CA THR A 116 2.26 -6.38 11.55
C THR A 116 3.40 -5.49 12.05
N CYS A 117 3.34 -4.23 11.74
CA CYS A 117 4.35 -3.28 12.14
C CYS A 117 3.72 -1.91 12.33
N GLU A 118 3.98 -1.29 13.49
CA GLU A 118 3.46 0.02 13.74
C GLU A 118 4.08 1.05 12.80
N ARG A 119 3.45 2.19 12.68
CA ARG A 119 3.97 3.23 11.81
C ARG A 119 5.33 3.69 12.27
N LEU A 120 6.26 3.73 11.37
CA LEU A 120 7.63 4.16 11.64
C LEU A 120 7.96 5.37 10.79
N THR A 121 8.96 6.13 11.21
CA THR A 121 9.50 7.16 10.34
C THR A 121 10.22 6.47 9.18
N GLU A 122 10.48 7.22 8.13
CA GLU A 122 11.21 6.66 7.00
C GLU A 122 12.56 6.09 7.44
N ASN A 123 13.31 6.84 8.24
CA ASN A 123 14.62 6.38 8.69
C ASN A 123 14.53 5.12 9.55
N GLN A 124 13.52 5.02 10.39
CA GLN A 124 13.32 3.83 11.20
C GLN A 124 12.96 2.64 10.32
N PHE A 125 12.15 2.86 9.30
CA PHE A 125 11.78 1.77 8.42
C PHE A 125 12.97 1.31 7.58
N VAL A 126 13.78 2.25 7.09
CA VAL A 126 15.00 1.89 6.36
C VAL A 126 15.89 1.01 7.23
N ALA A 127 16.07 1.38 8.50
CA ALA A 127 16.89 0.59 9.41
C ALA A 127 16.29 -0.80 9.62
N LYS A 128 14.98 -0.88 9.73
CA LYS A 128 14.30 -2.16 9.91
C LYS A 128 14.50 -3.07 8.71
N VAL A 129 14.38 -2.52 7.51
CA VAL A 129 14.56 -3.30 6.28
C VAL A 129 16.00 -3.79 6.16
N LYS A 130 16.96 -2.93 6.50
CA LYS A 130 18.37 -3.32 6.45
C LYS A 130 18.67 -4.46 7.42
N ALA A 131 18.00 -4.48 8.55
CA ALA A 131 18.22 -5.51 9.56
C ALA A 131 17.39 -6.77 9.32
N PHE A 132 16.45 -6.74 8.39
CA PHE A 132 15.53 -7.84 8.19
C PHE A 132 16.20 -9.00 7.47
N ALA A 133 15.92 -10.20 7.94
CA ALA A 133 16.48 -11.40 7.30
C ALA A 133 15.52 -11.84 6.18
N PHE A 134 15.85 -11.50 4.97
CA PHE A 134 14.99 -11.80 3.84
C PHE A 134 15.07 -13.25 3.35
N ALA A 135 16.09 -13.92 3.65
CA ALA A 135 16.25 -15.27 3.11
C ALA A 135 15.73 -16.33 4.04
#